data_20350e39fd3cdc02d435fb368bb91572
#
_entry.id   20350e39fd3cdc02d435fb368bb91572
#
_cell.length_a   1.000
_cell.length_b   1.000
_cell.length_c   1.000
_cell.angle_alpha   90.00
_cell.angle_beta   90.00
_cell.angle_gamma   90.00
#
_symmetry.space_group_name_H-M   'P 1'
#
loop_
_entity.id
_entity.type
_entity.pdbx_description
1 polymer ?
#
loop_
_entity_poly.entity_id
_entity_poly.type
_entity_poly.pdbx_seq_one_letter_code
_entity_poly.pdbx_strand_id
1 'polypeptide(L)'
;MKTTQQFDSLLGRLEADVAARIRSLFARCPTLCGFAVQDRAMLPKDVDPNRIPDADLFVTDIGIYPKIDSQYDEIHDEITLAISDLVHDQPHAYDYLRGKTFARSLH
;
A
#
# COMPACT_ATOMS: atom_id res chain seq x y z
N MET A 1 -6.21 1.18 -32.75
CA MET A 1 -5.19 1.82 -31.95
C MET A 1 -5.70 2.81 -30.93
N LYS A 2 -6.95 3.25 -31.10
CA LYS A 2 -7.61 4.04 -30.06
C LYS A 2 -7.74 3.27 -28.74
N THR A 3 -7.85 1.94 -28.81
CA THR A 3 -7.96 1.09 -27.62
C THR A 3 -6.71 1.13 -26.75
N THR A 4 -5.53 1.18 -27.36
CA THR A 4 -4.27 1.25 -26.61
C THR A 4 -4.13 2.56 -25.86
N GLN A 5 -4.49 3.67 -26.51
CA GLN A 5 -4.42 4.99 -25.88
C GLN A 5 -5.41 5.12 -24.72
N GLN A 6 -6.61 4.53 -24.86
CA GLN A 6 -7.59 4.55 -23.78
C GLN A 6 -7.11 3.72 -22.58
N PHE A 7 -6.47 2.61 -22.84
CA PHE A 7 -5.92 1.75 -21.80
C PHE A 7 -4.79 2.47 -21.05
N ASP A 8 -3.87 3.10 -21.78
CA ASP A 8 -2.77 3.86 -21.18
C ASP A 8 -3.29 5.03 -20.35
N SER A 9 -4.34 5.69 -20.83
CA SER A 9 -4.97 6.80 -20.11
C SER A 9 -5.60 6.33 -18.80
N LEU A 10 -6.24 5.17 -18.80
CA LEU A 10 -6.81 4.57 -17.59
C LEU A 10 -5.73 4.18 -16.58
N LEU A 11 -4.63 3.58 -17.06
CA LEU A 11 -3.50 3.25 -16.22
C LEU A 11 -2.87 4.50 -15.60
N GLY A 12 -2.71 5.55 -16.40
CA GLY A 12 -2.18 6.81 -15.92
C GLY A 12 -3.04 7.42 -14.82
N ARG A 13 -4.37 7.36 -14.97
CA ARG A 13 -5.29 7.82 -13.92
C ARG A 13 -5.17 6.99 -12.66
N LEU A 14 -5.11 5.69 -12.81
CA LEU A 14 -4.98 4.78 -11.67
C LEU A 14 -3.70 5.07 -10.90
N GLU A 15 -2.58 5.23 -11.61
CA GLU A 15 -1.31 5.56 -10.97
C GLU A 15 -1.36 6.91 -10.26
N ALA A 16 -1.97 7.91 -10.87
CA ALA A 16 -2.09 9.24 -10.29
C ALA A 16 -2.94 9.21 -9.01
N ASP A 17 -4.06 8.49 -9.03
CA ASP A 17 -4.94 8.37 -7.86
C ASP A 17 -4.25 7.60 -6.74
N VAL A 18 -3.57 6.51 -7.07
CA VAL A 18 -2.80 5.73 -6.09
C VAL A 18 -1.71 6.61 -5.48
N ALA A 19 -0.96 7.33 -6.30
CA ALA A 19 0.10 8.20 -5.84
C ALA A 19 -0.44 9.30 -4.92
N ALA A 20 -1.59 9.90 -5.26
CA ALA A 20 -2.21 10.93 -4.44
C ALA A 20 -2.63 10.39 -3.07
N ARG A 21 -3.21 9.20 -3.03
CA ARG A 21 -3.63 8.59 -1.76
C ARG A 21 -2.43 8.18 -0.91
N ILE A 22 -1.37 7.67 -1.52
CA ILE A 22 -0.14 7.31 -0.80
C ILE A 22 0.53 8.56 -0.26
N ARG A 23 0.59 9.64 -1.04
CA ARG A 23 1.14 10.92 -0.56
C ARG A 23 0.35 11.47 0.63
N SER A 24 -0.98 11.36 0.57
CA SER A 24 -1.85 11.77 1.67
C SER A 24 -1.55 10.96 2.93
N LEU A 25 -1.33 9.66 2.77
CA LEU A 25 -0.96 8.79 3.89
C LEU A 25 0.35 9.22 4.53
N PHE A 26 1.39 9.47 3.73
CA PHE A 26 2.68 9.95 4.23
C PHE A 26 2.56 11.32 4.91
N ALA A 27 1.67 12.18 4.43
CA ALA A 27 1.42 13.48 5.05
C ALA A 27 0.78 13.34 6.42
N ARG A 28 -0.12 12.36 6.59
CA ARG A 28 -0.78 12.10 7.88
C ARG A 28 0.12 11.37 8.88
N CYS A 29 1.12 10.67 8.40
CA CYS A 29 2.05 9.90 9.22
C CYS A 29 3.48 10.43 9.04
N PRO A 30 3.85 11.53 9.73
CA PRO A 30 5.15 12.18 9.51
C PRO A 30 6.35 11.30 9.79
N THR A 31 6.20 10.30 10.67
CA THR A 31 7.28 9.39 11.03
C THR A 31 7.40 8.18 10.10
N LEU A 32 6.42 7.97 9.23
CA LEU A 32 6.43 6.85 8.29
C LEU A 32 7.46 7.12 7.18
N CYS A 33 8.40 6.20 7.02
CA CYS A 33 9.44 6.29 5.99
C CYS A 33 9.11 5.44 4.76
N GLY A 34 8.46 4.30 4.96
CA GLY A 34 8.10 3.43 3.87
C GLY A 34 7.37 2.18 4.34
N PHE A 35 6.83 1.44 3.39
CA PHE A 35 6.16 0.17 3.65
C PHE A 35 6.06 -0.64 2.36
N ALA A 36 5.83 -1.94 2.51
CA ALA A 36 5.60 -2.84 1.38
C ALA A 36 4.18 -3.39 1.42
N VAL A 37 3.62 -3.66 0.25
CA VAL A 37 2.29 -4.26 0.10
C VAL A 37 2.45 -5.63 -0.55
N GLN A 38 1.91 -6.67 0.09
CA GLN A 38 2.01 -8.03 -0.39
C GLN A 38 0.64 -8.70 -0.38
N ASP A 39 0.49 -9.77 -1.15
CA ASP A 39 -0.72 -10.58 -1.10
C ASP A 39 -0.43 -11.96 -0.48
N ARG A 40 -1.50 -12.73 -0.24
CA ARG A 40 -1.37 -14.04 0.40
C ARG A 40 -0.50 -15.02 -0.39
N ALA A 41 -0.47 -14.89 -1.71
CA ALA A 41 0.35 -15.76 -2.57
C ALA A 41 1.85 -15.54 -2.37
N MET A 42 2.23 -14.40 -1.81
CA MET A 42 3.63 -14.04 -1.56
C MET A 42 4.12 -14.44 -0.18
N LEU A 43 3.25 -15.05 0.64
CA LEU A 43 3.64 -15.44 1.99
C LEU A 43 4.69 -16.54 1.98
N PRO A 44 5.73 -16.44 2.83
CA PRO A 44 6.65 -17.54 3.04
C PRO A 44 5.91 -18.78 3.59
N LYS A 45 6.39 -19.95 3.23
CA LYS A 45 5.74 -21.22 3.62
C LYS A 45 5.73 -21.46 5.13
N ASP A 46 6.64 -20.84 5.84
CA ASP A 46 6.80 -20.99 7.28
C ASP A 46 5.90 -20.05 8.10
N VAL A 47 5.19 -19.15 7.43
CA VAL A 47 4.28 -18.22 8.11
C VAL A 47 2.93 -18.88 8.29
N ASP A 48 2.41 -18.83 9.53
CA ASP A 48 1.10 -19.37 9.86
C ASP A 48 0.01 -18.49 9.24
N PRO A 49 -0.80 -19.04 8.29
CA PRO A 49 -1.85 -18.24 7.65
C PRO A 49 -2.93 -17.76 8.63
N ASN A 50 -3.07 -18.40 9.79
CA ASN A 50 -4.05 -17.99 10.81
C ASN A 50 -3.66 -16.69 11.52
N ARG A 51 -2.40 -16.30 11.45
CA ARG A 51 -1.90 -15.05 12.06
C ARG A 51 -2.03 -13.85 11.15
N ILE A 52 -2.46 -14.05 9.90
CA ILE A 52 -2.53 -12.99 8.91
C ILE A 52 -3.99 -12.52 8.80
N PRO A 53 -4.23 -11.20 8.76
CA PRO A 53 -5.59 -10.70 8.59
C PRO A 53 -6.25 -11.32 7.36
N ASP A 54 -7.56 -11.49 7.43
CA ASP A 54 -8.36 -12.08 6.37
C ASP A 54 -8.56 -11.08 5.22
N ALA A 55 -7.47 -10.48 4.81
CA ALA A 55 -7.42 -9.50 3.72
C ALA A 55 -6.58 -10.04 2.58
N ASP A 56 -6.96 -9.69 1.36
CA ASP A 56 -6.22 -10.11 0.17
C ASP A 56 -4.86 -9.44 0.08
N LEU A 57 -4.75 -8.20 0.55
CA LEU A 57 -3.49 -7.47 0.64
C LEU A 57 -3.16 -7.17 2.10
N PHE A 58 -1.90 -7.21 2.44
CA PHE A 58 -1.41 -6.86 3.76
C PHE A 58 -0.13 -6.05 3.66
N VAL A 59 0.17 -5.31 4.72
CA VAL A 59 1.30 -4.38 4.77
C VAL A 59 2.43 -4.97 5.59
N THR A 60 3.64 -4.91 5.05
CA THR A 60 4.86 -5.40 5.70
C THR A 60 5.98 -4.39 5.57
N ASP A 61 7.10 -4.64 6.26
CA ASP A 61 8.33 -3.85 6.15
C ASP A 61 8.10 -2.36 6.40
N ILE A 62 7.30 -2.07 7.43
CA ILE A 62 6.99 -0.69 7.79
C ILE A 62 8.22 -0.04 8.42
N GLY A 63 8.73 1.03 7.80
CA GLY A 63 9.84 1.83 8.33
C GLY A 63 9.32 3.09 8.99
N ILE A 64 9.70 3.32 10.24
CA ILE A 64 9.30 4.48 11.04
C ILE A 64 10.55 5.14 11.61
N TYR A 65 10.64 6.47 11.47
CA TYR A 65 11.74 7.25 12.04
C TYR A 65 11.25 8.61 12.53
N PRO A 66 11.54 9.02 13.76
CA PRO A 66 12.20 8.22 14.80
C PRO A 66 11.35 7.02 15.21
N LYS A 67 12.04 5.92 15.55
CA LYS A 67 11.35 4.67 15.86
C LYS A 67 10.75 4.74 17.25
N ILE A 68 9.46 5.01 17.30
CA ILE A 68 8.67 5.07 18.52
C ILE A 68 7.73 3.87 18.53
N ASP A 69 8.01 2.88 19.37
CA ASP A 69 7.29 1.62 19.39
C ASP A 69 5.77 1.80 19.59
N SER A 70 5.38 2.80 20.39
CA SER A 70 3.96 3.07 20.64
C SER A 70 3.20 3.57 19.41
N GLN A 71 3.89 4.03 18.38
CA GLN A 71 3.25 4.51 17.15
C GLN A 71 3.13 3.42 16.08
N TYR A 72 3.81 2.29 16.25
CA TYR A 72 3.86 1.27 15.22
C TYR A 72 2.48 0.72 14.88
N ASP A 73 1.73 0.31 15.90
CA ASP A 73 0.40 -0.28 15.69
C ASP A 73 -0.58 0.71 15.06
N GLU A 74 -0.52 1.95 15.52
CA GLU A 74 -1.37 3.03 15.01
C GLU A 74 -1.08 3.31 13.53
N ILE A 75 0.20 3.40 13.17
CA ILE A 75 0.62 3.64 11.79
C ILE A 75 0.28 2.43 10.91
N HIS A 76 0.50 1.22 11.42
CA HIS A 76 0.11 0.00 10.72
C HIS A 76 -1.38 0.00 10.38
N ASP A 77 -2.22 0.35 11.33
CA ASP A 77 -3.67 0.42 11.12
C ASP A 77 -4.04 1.49 10.10
N GLU A 78 -3.39 2.64 10.15
CA GLU A 78 -3.63 3.73 9.18
C GLU A 78 -3.29 3.29 7.75
N ILE A 79 -2.16 2.61 7.57
CA ILE A 79 -1.75 2.12 6.26
C ILE A 79 -2.74 1.06 5.77
N THR A 80 -3.09 0.13 6.64
CA THR A 80 -4.00 -0.97 6.30
C THR A 80 -5.37 -0.42 5.85
N LEU A 81 -5.90 0.55 6.59
CA LEU A 81 -7.17 1.20 6.22
C LEU A 81 -7.06 1.92 4.88
N ALA A 82 -5.98 2.66 4.66
CA ALA A 82 -5.78 3.40 3.42
C ALA A 82 -5.72 2.46 2.21
N ILE A 83 -5.00 1.35 2.32
CA ILE A 83 -4.88 0.35 1.26
C ILE A 83 -6.22 -0.35 1.02
N SER A 84 -6.94 -0.70 2.07
CA SER A 84 -8.25 -1.34 1.97
C SER A 84 -9.26 -0.43 1.28
N ASP A 85 -9.31 0.85 1.68
CA ASP A 85 -10.21 1.84 1.08
C ASP A 85 -9.88 2.06 -0.40
N LEU A 86 -8.59 2.12 -0.72
CA LEU A 86 -8.16 2.31 -2.10
C LEU A 86 -8.59 1.15 -2.99
N VAL A 87 -8.41 -0.08 -2.54
CA VAL A 87 -8.80 -1.27 -3.30
C VAL A 87 -10.33 -1.39 -3.38
N HIS A 88 -11.04 -0.99 -2.32
CA HIS A 88 -12.51 -0.99 -2.32
C HIS A 88 -13.05 -0.01 -3.37
N ASP A 89 -12.50 1.20 -3.41
CA ASP A 89 -12.93 2.23 -4.36
C ASP A 89 -12.48 1.91 -5.79
N GLN A 90 -11.30 1.32 -5.94
CA GLN A 90 -10.70 1.03 -7.24
C GLN A 90 -10.13 -0.40 -7.22
N PRO A 91 -10.96 -1.42 -7.52
CA PRO A 91 -10.51 -2.81 -7.49
C PRO A 91 -9.30 -3.10 -8.37
N HIS A 92 -9.09 -2.33 -9.44
CA HIS A 92 -7.92 -2.48 -10.31
C HIS A 92 -6.61 -2.12 -9.60
N ALA A 93 -6.68 -1.36 -8.52
CA ALA A 93 -5.50 -0.99 -7.74
C ALA A 93 -4.86 -2.21 -7.06
N TYR A 94 -5.61 -3.29 -6.85
CA TYR A 94 -5.08 -4.52 -6.27
C TYR A 94 -3.82 -5.00 -7.01
N ASP A 95 -3.93 -5.16 -8.34
CA ASP A 95 -2.81 -5.64 -9.14
C ASP A 95 -1.64 -4.65 -9.17
N TYR A 96 -1.96 -3.36 -9.12
CA TYR A 96 -0.92 -2.33 -9.08
C TYR A 96 -0.16 -2.32 -7.76
N LEU A 97 -0.87 -2.51 -6.65
CA LEU A 97 -0.29 -2.40 -5.30
C LEU A 97 0.50 -3.63 -4.88
N ARG A 98 0.06 -4.82 -5.29
CA ARG A 98 0.68 -6.07 -4.84
C ARG A 98 2.15 -6.12 -5.22
N GLY A 99 3.00 -6.44 -4.26
CA GLY A 99 4.43 -6.54 -4.46
C GLY A 99 5.16 -5.21 -4.57
N LYS A 100 4.47 -4.09 -4.35
CA LYS A 100 5.08 -2.76 -4.42
C LYS A 100 5.62 -2.33 -3.07
N THR A 101 6.69 -1.56 -3.12
CA THR A 101 7.28 -0.90 -1.97
C THR A 101 7.16 0.61 -2.18
N PHE A 102 6.65 1.29 -1.17
CA PHE A 102 6.50 2.74 -1.20
C PHE A 102 7.43 3.36 -0.17
N ALA A 103 8.11 4.41 -0.57
CA ALA A 103 9.04 5.10 0.32
C ALA A 103 8.83 6.61 0.21
N ARG A 104 9.05 7.29 1.35
CA ARG A 104 8.96 8.74 1.40
C ARG A 104 10.06 9.34 0.52
N SER A 105 9.66 10.30 -0.30
CA SER A 105 10.60 11.03 -1.13
C SER A 105 11.47 11.92 -0.25
N LEU A 106 12.79 11.77 -0.36
CA LEU A 106 13.76 12.54 0.42
C LEU A 106 14.15 13.84 -0.31
N HIS A 107 13.21 14.72 -0.46
CA HIS A 107 13.48 16.02 -1.08
C HIS A 107 13.14 17.16 -0.16
#